data_417140682701570ef4bac2c82cd2b202
#
_entry.id   417140682701570ef4bac2c82cd2b202
#
_cell.length_a   1.000
_cell.length_b   1.000
_cell.length_c   1.000
_cell.angle_alpha   90.00
_cell.angle_beta   90.00
_cell.angle_gamma   90.00
#
_symmetry.space_group_name_H-M   'P 1'
#
loop_
_entity.id
_entity.type
_entity.pdbx_description
1 polymer ?
#
loop_
_entity_poly.entity_id
_entity_poly.type
_entity_poly.pdbx_seq_one_letter_code
_entity_poly.pdbx_strand_id
1 'polypeptide(L)'
;DRVHNNNYRVLSALNSGILQPSDEYFTKQVFSKDISNYIIVAENDFAYNPARVNIGSLGINDLGYTGCVSPVYVVFRTENNYQNFMRFFVKSKRFQEEVQTRASGSVRQAMNYADFSLIRLVYPPKSAIDEFNDMVEPIWKNIKHLRQENEKLSELRDSLLPKLMSGEIDVSAVQL
;
A
#
# COMPACT_ATOMS: atom_id res chain seq x y z
N ASP A 1 -15.21 -1.65 -8.18
CA ASP A 1 -16.26 -0.70 -7.75
C ASP A 1 -15.70 0.70 -7.69
N ARG A 2 -16.55 1.71 -7.93
CA ARG A 2 -16.20 3.12 -7.83
C ARG A 2 -16.76 3.74 -6.56
N VAL A 3 -16.12 4.80 -6.10
CA VAL A 3 -16.57 5.57 -4.95
C VAL A 3 -17.91 6.25 -5.24
N HIS A 4 -18.87 6.13 -4.32
CA HIS A 4 -20.18 6.77 -4.42
C HIS A 4 -20.33 7.96 -3.45
N ASN A 5 -19.37 8.16 -2.54
CA ASN A 5 -19.34 9.28 -1.59
C ASN A 5 -17.88 9.66 -1.27
N ASN A 6 -17.66 10.86 -0.74
CA ASN A 6 -16.31 11.37 -0.45
C ASN A 6 -15.72 10.87 0.90
N ASN A 7 -16.18 9.75 1.44
CA ASN A 7 -15.75 9.26 2.75
C ASN A 7 -14.56 8.29 2.72
N TYR A 8 -13.95 8.10 1.55
CA TYR A 8 -12.79 7.22 1.41
C TYR A 8 -11.49 8.01 1.46
N ARG A 9 -10.52 7.49 2.18
CA ARG A 9 -9.17 8.01 2.18
C ARG A 9 -8.47 7.65 0.88
N VAL A 10 -7.81 8.61 0.26
CA VAL A 10 -7.09 8.39 -1.01
C VAL A 10 -5.74 7.76 -0.71
N LEU A 11 -5.45 6.66 -1.40
CA LEU A 11 -4.22 5.89 -1.26
C LEU A 11 -3.32 6.10 -2.49
N SER A 12 -2.02 6.00 -2.26
CA SER A 12 -0.99 5.98 -3.31
C SER A 12 -0.09 4.76 -3.15
N ALA A 13 0.26 4.12 -4.26
CA ALA A 13 1.24 3.06 -4.28
C ALA A 13 2.65 3.66 -4.33
N LEU A 14 3.45 3.38 -3.32
CA LEU A 14 4.82 3.82 -3.22
C LEU A 14 5.77 2.80 -3.87
N ASN A 15 6.97 3.26 -4.22
CA ASN A 15 8.05 2.40 -4.71
C ASN A 15 8.55 1.37 -3.67
N SER A 16 8.19 1.54 -2.40
CA SER A 16 8.40 0.55 -1.34
C SER A 16 7.50 -0.68 -1.44
N GLY A 17 6.51 -0.67 -2.35
CA GLY A 17 5.55 -1.77 -2.56
C GLY A 17 4.41 -1.81 -1.54
N ILE A 18 4.10 -0.68 -0.91
CA ILE A 18 2.97 -0.53 0.01
C ILE A 18 2.01 0.54 -0.49
N LEU A 19 0.73 0.42 -0.12
CA LEU A 19 -0.24 1.49 -0.23
C LEU A 19 -0.22 2.31 1.04
N GLN A 20 -0.15 3.63 0.87
CA GLN A 20 -0.21 4.57 1.99
C GLN A 20 -1.20 5.70 1.70
N PRO A 21 -1.75 6.32 2.75
CA PRO A 21 -2.54 7.54 2.59
C PRO A 21 -1.75 8.62 1.86
N SER A 22 -2.36 9.19 0.83
CA SER A 22 -1.69 10.20 -0.01
C SER A 22 -1.40 11.51 0.72
N ASP A 23 -2.23 11.85 1.70
CA ASP A 23 -2.11 13.02 2.56
C ASP A 23 -0.97 12.92 3.59
N GLU A 24 -0.55 11.70 3.95
CA GLU A 24 0.61 11.48 4.83
C GLU A 24 1.95 11.52 4.10
N TYR A 25 1.94 11.08 2.84
CA TYR A 25 3.17 10.98 2.06
C TYR A 25 3.53 12.26 1.31
N PHE A 26 2.52 12.98 0.80
CA PHE A 26 2.74 14.19 0.02
C PHE A 26 2.44 15.44 0.85
N THR A 27 3.37 16.38 0.88
CA THR A 27 3.20 17.69 1.55
C THR A 27 2.19 18.61 0.88
N LYS A 28 1.81 18.29 -0.37
CA LYS A 28 0.77 19.01 -1.13
C LYS A 28 -0.30 18.02 -1.56
N GLN A 29 -1.55 18.47 -1.64
CA GLN A 29 -2.65 17.67 -2.17
C GLN A 29 -2.36 17.30 -3.64
N VAL A 30 -2.16 16.01 -3.90
CA VAL A 30 -1.81 15.45 -5.23
C VAL A 30 -3.00 14.75 -5.88
N PHE A 31 -4.16 14.80 -5.27
CA PHE A 31 -5.39 14.17 -5.75
C PHE A 31 -6.52 15.18 -5.90
N SER A 32 -7.54 14.84 -6.71
CA SER A 32 -8.70 15.69 -6.95
C SER A 32 -9.52 15.90 -5.67
N LYS A 33 -10.16 17.07 -5.56
CA LYS A 33 -11.17 17.30 -4.51
C LYS A 33 -12.42 16.44 -4.72
N ASP A 34 -12.77 16.16 -5.98
CA ASP A 34 -13.82 15.21 -6.34
C ASP A 34 -13.20 13.84 -6.60
N ILE A 35 -13.55 12.88 -5.74
CA ILE A 35 -13.10 11.49 -5.80
C ILE A 35 -14.21 10.52 -6.27
N SER A 36 -15.34 11.02 -6.75
CA SER A 36 -16.50 10.21 -7.18
C SER A 36 -16.16 9.15 -8.24
N ASN A 37 -15.13 9.40 -9.05
CA ASN A 37 -14.64 8.48 -10.08
C ASN A 37 -13.50 7.55 -9.60
N TYR A 38 -13.05 7.68 -8.34
CA TYR A 38 -11.96 6.88 -7.81
C TYR A 38 -12.38 5.41 -7.65
N ILE A 39 -11.40 4.52 -7.68
CA ILE A 39 -11.60 3.08 -7.58
C ILE A 39 -11.44 2.66 -6.13
N ILE A 40 -12.39 1.92 -5.60
CA ILE A 40 -12.35 1.38 -4.25
C ILE A 40 -11.25 0.31 -4.14
N VAL A 41 -10.49 0.37 -3.07
CA VAL A 41 -9.45 -0.61 -2.72
C VAL A 41 -9.78 -1.15 -1.32
N ALA A 42 -10.36 -2.33 -1.28
CA ALA A 42 -10.67 -3.00 -0.01
C ALA A 42 -9.40 -3.51 0.68
N GLU A 43 -9.51 -3.91 1.94
CA GLU A 43 -8.42 -4.57 2.63
C GLU A 43 -8.00 -5.84 1.86
N ASN A 44 -6.70 -6.06 1.71
CA ASN A 44 -6.06 -7.10 0.92
C ASN A 44 -6.17 -6.97 -0.61
N ASP A 45 -6.78 -5.93 -1.14
CA ASP A 45 -6.66 -5.61 -2.56
C ASP A 45 -5.29 -5.03 -2.88
N PHE A 46 -4.83 -5.31 -4.09
CA PHE A 46 -3.62 -4.72 -4.66
C PHE A 46 -4.00 -3.57 -5.59
N ALA A 47 -3.17 -2.54 -5.60
CA ALA A 47 -3.29 -1.47 -6.57
C ALA A 47 -1.92 -1.07 -7.11
N TYR A 48 -1.86 -0.74 -8.40
CA TYR A 48 -0.64 -0.22 -9.02
C TYR A 48 -0.94 0.93 -9.98
N ASN A 49 0.05 1.80 -10.12
CA ASN A 49 0.02 2.85 -11.14
C ASN A 49 0.64 2.29 -12.44
N PRO A 50 -0.11 2.14 -13.54
CA PRO A 50 0.41 1.60 -14.80
C PRO A 50 1.67 2.30 -15.32
N ALA A 51 1.75 3.62 -15.18
CA ALA A 51 2.88 4.41 -15.65
C ALA A 51 4.11 4.36 -14.73
N ARG A 52 4.01 3.72 -13.55
CA ARG A 52 5.07 3.69 -12.53
C ARG A 52 5.31 2.31 -11.92
N VAL A 53 4.67 1.27 -12.43
CA VAL A 53 4.85 -0.10 -11.93
C VAL A 53 6.28 -0.60 -12.12
N ASN A 54 6.95 -0.15 -13.18
CA ASN A 54 8.36 -0.44 -13.49
C ASN A 54 9.34 0.10 -12.43
N ILE A 55 8.94 1.10 -11.66
CA ILE A 55 9.71 1.64 -10.52
C ILE A 55 9.13 1.23 -9.16
N GLY A 56 8.29 0.19 -9.14
CA GLY A 56 7.78 -0.42 -7.92
C GLY A 56 6.49 0.22 -7.37
N SER A 57 5.77 1.06 -8.14
CA SER A 57 4.49 1.62 -7.69
C SER A 57 3.36 0.59 -7.77
N LEU A 58 3.46 -0.46 -6.96
CA LEU A 58 2.48 -1.51 -6.73
C LEU A 58 2.50 -1.89 -5.26
N GLY A 59 1.34 -1.99 -4.63
CA GLY A 59 1.23 -2.36 -3.24
C GLY A 59 -0.11 -2.99 -2.91
N ILE A 60 -0.19 -3.55 -1.72
CA ILE A 60 -1.42 -4.10 -1.13
C ILE A 60 -1.98 -3.12 -0.11
N ASN A 61 -3.30 -3.06 0.01
CA ASN A 61 -3.96 -2.38 1.10
C ASN A 61 -3.96 -3.27 2.35
N ASP A 62 -3.06 -3.01 3.28
CA ASP A 62 -2.96 -3.68 4.59
C ASP A 62 -3.22 -2.73 5.77
N LEU A 63 -3.92 -1.63 5.49
CA LEU A 63 -4.16 -0.56 6.46
C LEU A 63 -5.28 -0.89 7.47
N GLY A 64 -6.09 -1.93 7.21
CA GLY A 64 -7.21 -2.31 8.07
C GLY A 64 -8.49 -1.54 7.80
N TYR A 65 -8.54 -0.76 6.71
CA TYR A 65 -9.73 -0.08 6.23
C TYR A 65 -9.78 -0.02 4.71
N THR A 66 -10.96 0.22 4.18
CA THR A 66 -11.16 0.41 2.74
C THR A 66 -10.81 1.86 2.37
N GLY A 67 -9.93 2.02 1.37
CA GLY A 67 -9.58 3.30 0.77
C GLY A 67 -9.97 3.38 -0.69
N CYS A 68 -9.44 4.37 -1.39
CA CYS A 68 -9.61 4.50 -2.83
C CYS A 68 -8.32 4.99 -3.51
N VAL A 69 -8.19 4.72 -4.81
CA VAL A 69 -7.09 5.20 -5.65
C VAL A 69 -7.61 5.94 -6.87
N SER A 70 -6.76 6.78 -7.44
CA SER A 70 -7.07 7.52 -8.68
C SER A 70 -7.55 6.58 -9.80
N PRO A 71 -8.45 7.04 -10.70
CA PRO A 71 -8.96 6.25 -11.82
C PRO A 71 -7.90 5.70 -12.78
N VAL A 72 -6.68 6.24 -12.74
CA VAL A 72 -5.56 5.75 -13.56
C VAL A 72 -4.94 4.46 -13.02
N TYR A 73 -5.24 4.09 -11.77
CA TYR A 73 -4.73 2.87 -11.16
C TYR A 73 -5.46 1.63 -11.67
N VAL A 74 -4.77 0.52 -11.65
CA VAL A 74 -5.35 -0.82 -11.77
C VAL A 74 -5.45 -1.42 -10.37
N VAL A 75 -6.64 -1.90 -10.02
CA VAL A 75 -6.92 -2.59 -8.76
C VAL A 75 -7.23 -4.05 -9.07
N PHE A 76 -6.63 -4.97 -8.34
CA PHE A 76 -6.88 -6.39 -8.49
C PHE A 76 -6.88 -7.09 -7.13
N ARG A 77 -7.51 -8.27 -7.09
CA ARG A 77 -7.60 -9.14 -5.92
C ARG A 77 -7.08 -10.52 -6.27
N THR A 78 -6.43 -11.16 -5.33
CA THR A 78 -6.09 -12.58 -5.42
C THR A 78 -7.28 -13.44 -4.96
N GLU A 79 -7.21 -14.73 -5.23
CA GLU A 79 -8.05 -15.69 -4.52
C GLU A 79 -7.76 -15.65 -3.01
N ASN A 80 -8.73 -16.10 -2.23
CA ASN A 80 -8.59 -16.14 -0.78
C ASN A 80 -7.32 -16.92 -0.37
N ASN A 81 -6.62 -16.41 0.61
CA ASN A 81 -5.37 -16.93 1.17
C ASN A 81 -4.12 -16.78 0.28
N TYR A 82 -4.23 -16.30 -0.98
CA TYR A 82 -3.06 -16.09 -1.84
C TYR A 82 -2.45 -14.69 -1.74
N GLN A 83 -3.01 -13.78 -0.94
CA GLN A 83 -2.52 -12.40 -0.81
C GLN A 83 -1.06 -12.33 -0.31
N ASN A 84 -0.67 -13.17 0.65
CA ASN A 84 0.72 -13.20 1.14
C ASN A 84 1.69 -13.70 0.07
N PHE A 85 1.34 -14.76 -0.65
CA PHE A 85 2.12 -15.22 -1.79
C PHE A 85 2.29 -14.12 -2.84
N MET A 86 1.22 -13.42 -3.19
CA MET A 86 1.27 -12.31 -4.15
C MET A 86 2.13 -11.15 -3.64
N ARG A 87 2.12 -10.82 -2.34
CA ARG A 87 3.03 -9.82 -1.73
C ARG A 87 4.50 -10.12 -2.03
N PHE A 88 4.91 -11.38 -1.94
CA PHE A 88 6.28 -11.78 -2.23
C PHE A 88 6.54 -11.87 -3.73
N PHE A 89 5.58 -12.40 -4.49
CA PHE A 89 5.72 -12.52 -5.94
C PHE A 89 5.97 -11.16 -6.61
N VAL A 90 5.19 -10.14 -6.28
CA VAL A 90 5.35 -8.79 -6.89
C VAL A 90 6.67 -8.09 -6.50
N LYS A 91 7.37 -8.58 -5.47
CA LYS A 91 8.71 -8.12 -5.09
C LYS A 91 9.82 -8.97 -5.68
N SER A 92 9.49 -10.09 -6.31
CA SER A 92 10.48 -11.01 -6.87
C SER A 92 11.17 -10.43 -8.10
N LYS A 93 12.42 -10.84 -8.31
CA LYS A 93 13.19 -10.49 -9.51
C LYS A 93 12.45 -10.89 -10.79
N ARG A 94 11.83 -12.07 -10.79
CA ARG A 94 11.02 -12.56 -11.91
C ARG A 94 9.88 -11.61 -12.27
N PHE A 95 9.13 -11.13 -11.29
CA PHE A 95 8.05 -10.17 -11.54
C PHE A 95 8.60 -8.86 -12.11
N GLN A 96 9.71 -8.36 -11.56
CA GLN A 96 10.35 -7.14 -12.06
C GLN A 96 10.82 -7.27 -13.51
N GLU A 97 11.41 -8.41 -13.88
CA GLU A 97 11.82 -8.71 -15.28
C GLU A 97 10.62 -8.76 -16.22
N GLU A 98 9.51 -9.39 -15.82
CA GLU A 98 8.27 -9.41 -16.60
C GLU A 98 7.69 -8.00 -16.78
N VAL A 99 7.69 -7.18 -15.73
CA VAL A 99 7.25 -5.79 -15.79
C VAL A 99 8.12 -4.97 -16.74
N GLN A 100 9.45 -5.08 -16.64
CA GLN A 100 10.38 -4.37 -17.52
C GLN A 100 10.16 -4.76 -18.98
N THR A 101 9.96 -6.04 -19.28
CA THR A 101 9.73 -6.54 -20.62
C THR A 101 8.43 -6.02 -21.21
N ARG A 102 7.36 -5.95 -20.42
CA ARG A 102 6.01 -5.56 -20.87
C ARG A 102 5.76 -4.06 -20.85
N ALA A 103 6.41 -3.35 -19.94
CA ALA A 103 6.36 -1.90 -19.86
C ALA A 103 7.25 -1.21 -20.92
N SER A 104 7.84 -1.94 -21.84
CA SER A 104 8.81 -1.45 -22.84
C SER A 104 8.13 -0.89 -24.10
N GLY A 105 7.27 0.10 -23.96
CA GLY A 105 6.72 0.85 -25.11
C GLY A 105 7.55 2.08 -25.43
N SER A 106 7.76 2.37 -26.70
CA SER A 106 8.59 3.51 -27.16
C SER A 106 8.03 4.90 -26.83
N VAL A 107 6.77 5.01 -26.41
CA VAL A 107 6.08 6.30 -26.16
C VAL A 107 5.54 6.43 -24.75
N ARG A 108 5.12 5.34 -24.08
CA ARG A 108 4.74 5.32 -22.66
C ARG A 108 5.01 3.93 -22.11
N GLN A 109 5.92 3.84 -21.15
CA GLN A 109 6.20 2.63 -20.36
C GLN A 109 5.06 2.41 -19.35
N ALA A 110 3.87 2.10 -19.83
CA ALA A 110 2.72 1.85 -18.97
C ALA A 110 2.24 0.41 -19.16
N MET A 111 2.10 -0.33 -18.07
CA MET A 111 1.56 -1.69 -18.08
C MET A 111 0.08 -1.65 -17.67
N ASN A 112 -0.81 -1.78 -18.65
CA ASN A 112 -2.24 -1.90 -18.39
C ASN A 112 -2.61 -3.27 -17.80
N TYR A 113 -3.88 -3.48 -17.45
CA TYR A 113 -4.32 -4.75 -16.87
C TYR A 113 -4.19 -5.93 -17.86
N ALA A 114 -4.39 -5.71 -19.16
CA ALA A 114 -4.25 -6.77 -20.15
C ALA A 114 -2.80 -7.29 -20.22
N ASP A 115 -1.81 -6.39 -20.19
CA ASP A 115 -0.40 -6.75 -20.13
C ASP A 115 -0.04 -7.44 -18.80
N PHE A 116 -0.58 -6.93 -17.68
CA PHE A 116 -0.39 -7.54 -16.37
C PHE A 116 -0.93 -8.97 -16.31
N SER A 117 -2.09 -9.23 -16.90
CA SER A 117 -2.75 -10.54 -16.91
C SER A 117 -1.98 -11.61 -17.69
N LEU A 118 -1.04 -11.20 -18.56
CA LEU A 118 -0.16 -12.11 -19.32
C LEU A 118 1.07 -12.56 -18.50
N ILE A 119 1.31 -12.01 -17.33
CA ILE A 119 2.40 -12.43 -16.46
C ILE A 119 2.11 -13.85 -15.95
N ARG A 120 3.00 -14.78 -16.31
CA ARG A 120 2.90 -16.16 -15.88
C ARG A 120 3.64 -16.38 -14.57
N LEU A 121 2.96 -17.00 -13.62
CA LEU A 121 3.54 -17.44 -12.36
C LEU A 121 3.23 -18.92 -12.13
N VAL A 122 4.08 -19.57 -11.34
CA VAL A 122 3.77 -20.91 -10.82
C VAL A 122 2.80 -20.71 -9.67
N TYR A 123 1.59 -21.21 -9.83
CA TYR A 123 0.54 -21.12 -8.82
C TYR A 123 0.71 -22.27 -7.81
N PRO A 124 1.05 -22.01 -6.56
CA PRO A 124 1.27 -23.09 -5.60
C PRO A 124 -0.04 -23.80 -5.24
N PRO A 125 0.00 -25.10 -4.90
CA PRO A 125 -1.18 -25.79 -4.40
C PRO A 125 -1.62 -25.21 -3.05
N LYS A 126 -2.91 -25.34 -2.75
CA LYS A 126 -3.51 -24.77 -1.53
C LYS A 126 -2.78 -25.20 -0.26
N SER A 127 -2.36 -26.46 -0.15
CA SER A 127 -1.62 -26.96 1.02
C SER A 127 -0.31 -26.20 1.28
N ALA A 128 0.44 -25.89 0.21
CA ALA A 128 1.67 -25.12 0.32
C ALA A 128 1.40 -23.64 0.70
N ILE A 129 0.28 -23.09 0.23
CA ILE A 129 -0.14 -21.74 0.59
C ILE A 129 -0.59 -21.66 2.06
N ASP A 130 -1.33 -22.65 2.53
CA ASP A 130 -1.77 -22.69 3.93
C ASP A 130 -0.55 -22.80 4.87
N GLU A 131 0.40 -23.69 4.60
CA GLU A 131 1.64 -23.82 5.36
C GLU A 131 2.48 -22.52 5.32
N PHE A 132 2.58 -21.89 4.15
CA PHE A 132 3.26 -20.61 4.00
C PHE A 132 2.58 -19.51 4.82
N ASN A 133 1.26 -19.43 4.80
CA ASN A 133 0.51 -18.44 5.56
C ASN A 133 0.67 -18.64 7.07
N ASP A 134 0.67 -19.87 7.56
CA ASP A 134 0.90 -20.15 8.98
C ASP A 134 2.27 -19.60 9.47
N MET A 135 3.27 -19.59 8.60
CA MET A 135 4.58 -19.03 8.91
C MET A 135 4.62 -17.51 8.84
N VAL A 136 3.95 -16.89 7.85
CA VAL A 136 4.14 -15.45 7.58
C VAL A 136 3.08 -14.56 8.22
N GLU A 137 1.88 -15.05 8.48
CA GLU A 137 0.81 -14.24 9.10
C GLU A 137 1.17 -13.66 10.48
N PRO A 138 1.82 -14.41 11.39
CA PRO A 138 2.25 -13.84 12.66
C PRO A 138 3.22 -12.67 12.48
N ILE A 139 4.09 -12.74 11.46
CA ILE A 139 5.05 -11.68 11.13
C ILE A 139 4.30 -10.45 10.63
N TRP A 140 3.33 -10.61 9.72
CA TRP A 140 2.52 -9.49 9.23
C TRP A 140 1.67 -8.85 10.31
N LYS A 141 1.08 -9.64 11.21
CA LYS A 141 0.35 -9.14 12.37
C LYS A 141 1.24 -8.28 13.27
N ASN A 142 2.47 -8.74 13.51
CA ASN A 142 3.43 -7.97 14.31
C ASN A 142 3.86 -6.67 13.60
N ILE A 143 4.15 -6.72 12.29
CA ILE A 143 4.47 -5.52 11.51
C ILE A 143 3.31 -4.51 11.55
N LYS A 144 2.08 -4.96 11.39
CA LYS A 144 0.88 -4.09 11.48
C LYS A 144 0.75 -3.46 12.86
N HIS A 145 0.96 -4.24 13.92
CA HIS A 145 0.92 -3.75 15.29
C HIS A 145 1.99 -2.68 15.55
N LEU A 146 3.24 -2.94 15.15
CA LEU A 146 4.33 -1.98 15.30
C LEU A 146 4.11 -0.68 14.51
N ARG A 147 3.49 -0.75 13.33
CA ARG A 147 3.12 0.46 12.57
C ARG A 147 2.10 1.30 13.33
N GLN A 148 1.04 0.68 13.86
CA GLN A 148 0.02 1.35 14.64
C GLN A 148 0.59 1.97 15.93
N GLU A 149 1.53 1.29 16.56
CA GLU A 149 2.23 1.81 17.73
C GLU A 149 3.11 3.03 17.36
N ASN A 150 3.84 2.97 16.26
CA ASN A 150 4.62 4.10 15.75
C ASN A 150 3.75 5.31 15.39
N GLU A 151 2.56 5.11 14.82
CA GLU A 151 1.59 6.19 14.57
C GLU A 151 1.18 6.87 15.88
N LYS A 152 0.76 6.09 16.89
CA LYS A 152 0.39 6.61 18.20
C LYS A 152 1.53 7.34 18.91
N LEU A 153 2.75 6.81 18.83
CA LEU A 153 3.94 7.46 19.38
C LEU A 153 4.25 8.78 18.67
N SER A 154 4.06 8.85 17.35
CA SER A 154 4.21 10.08 16.57
C SER A 154 3.16 11.12 16.95
N GLU A 155 1.90 10.75 17.07
CA GLU A 155 0.82 11.63 17.54
C GLU A 155 1.10 12.15 18.96
N LEU A 156 1.55 11.28 19.86
CA LEU A 156 1.90 11.65 21.23
C LEU A 156 3.07 12.65 21.25
N ARG A 157 4.15 12.37 20.51
CA ARG A 157 5.28 13.29 20.37
C ARG A 157 4.81 14.65 19.87
N ASP A 158 4.02 14.68 18.80
CA ASP A 158 3.58 15.92 18.15
C ASP A 158 2.60 16.72 19.02
N SER A 159 1.87 16.05 19.92
CA SER A 159 1.02 16.70 20.92
C SER A 159 1.80 17.25 22.12
N LEU A 160 2.87 16.56 22.53
CA LEU A 160 3.67 16.95 23.72
C LEU A 160 4.76 17.98 23.39
N LEU A 161 5.38 17.89 22.22
CA LEU A 161 6.53 18.75 21.86
C LEU A 161 6.21 20.25 21.96
N PRO A 162 5.08 20.78 21.44
CA PRO A 162 4.72 22.19 21.61
C PRO A 162 4.53 22.59 23.08
N LYS A 163 3.96 21.71 23.90
CA LYS A 163 3.72 21.97 25.35
C LYS A 163 5.00 21.99 26.16
N LEU A 164 5.95 21.14 25.79
CA LEU A 164 7.29 21.15 26.37
C LEU A 164 8.05 22.44 25.99
N MET A 165 7.98 22.83 24.72
CA MET A 165 8.67 24.03 24.22
C MET A 165 8.06 25.33 24.76
N SER A 166 6.77 25.36 25.03
CA SER A 166 6.09 26.51 25.65
C SER A 166 6.27 26.60 27.16
N GLY A 167 6.80 25.55 27.83
CA GLY A 167 6.91 25.47 29.27
C GLY A 167 5.57 25.14 29.97
N GLU A 168 4.53 24.76 29.22
CA GLU A 168 3.25 24.31 29.80
C GLU A 168 3.41 23.01 30.61
N ILE A 169 4.35 22.15 30.17
CA ILE A 169 4.76 20.95 30.89
C ILE A 169 6.13 21.19 31.50
N ASP A 170 6.19 21.22 32.83
CA ASP A 170 7.45 21.30 33.56
C ASP A 170 8.09 19.93 33.72
N VAL A 171 9.31 19.76 33.18
CA VAL A 171 10.10 18.54 33.24
C VAL A 171 11.28 18.63 34.22
N SER A 172 11.41 19.71 34.99
CA SER A 172 12.54 19.93 35.90
C SER A 172 12.66 18.88 37.00
N ALA A 173 11.56 18.15 37.31
CA ALA A 173 11.53 17.07 38.29
C ALA A 173 11.75 15.65 37.69
N VAL A 174 11.90 15.51 36.36
CA VAL A 174 12.13 14.21 35.70
C VAL A 174 13.59 13.82 35.85
N GLN A 175 13.89 12.78 36.62
CA GLN A 175 15.20 12.16 36.64
C GLN A 175 15.35 11.25 35.43
N LEU A 176 16.36 11.48 34.62
CA LEU A 176 16.77 10.63 33.48
C LEU A 176 17.64 9.47 33.96
#